data_2917d0ea6fec0c917bfe7d242aeb9bed
#
_entry.id   2917d0ea6fec0c917bfe7d242aeb9bed
#
_cell.length_a   1.000
_cell.length_b   1.000
_cell.length_c   1.000
_cell.angle_alpha   90.00
_cell.angle_beta   90.00
_cell.angle_gamma   90.00
#
_symmetry.space_group_name_H-M   'P 1'
#
loop_
_entity.id
_entity.type
_entity.pdbx_description
1 polymer ?
#
loop_
_entity_poly.entity_id
_entity_poly.type
_entity_poly.pdbx_seq_one_letter_code
_entity_poly.pdbx_strand_id
1 'polypeptide(L)'
;MKNLFKKYNKEKANFFVLGLRYEKPNKAEKYFCTPVGAKVFASMGMGGVHYCTVESFGETIFAVVPDSADGYVFPIAHDLAEFFSLIAELEGTQLLDQIPLFPKNIFENALKDHLAYADEERKAELAKFTKMFGVVAAKTPYETVMDLQNEIDISKIEFSKEYYDVLGIEKD
;
A
#
# COMPACT_ATOMS: atom_id res chain seq x y z
N MET A 1 -9.07 15.71 2.36
CA MET A 1 -7.86 14.99 1.92
C MET A 1 -6.55 15.55 2.46
N LYS A 2 -6.10 16.75 2.11
CA LYS A 2 -4.86 17.36 2.71
C LYS A 2 -4.79 17.30 4.25
N ASN A 3 -5.93 17.20 4.93
CA ASN A 3 -6.01 17.12 6.39
C ASN A 3 -5.61 15.74 6.94
N LEU A 4 -5.89 14.64 6.22
CA LEU A 4 -5.58 13.27 6.67
C LEU A 4 -4.07 12.99 6.60
N PHE A 5 -3.39 13.36 5.50
CA PHE A 5 -1.93 13.27 5.42
C PHE A 5 -1.24 14.14 6.48
N LYS A 6 -1.76 15.37 6.74
CA LYS A 6 -1.22 16.21 7.83
C LYS A 6 -1.38 15.54 9.18
N LYS A 7 -2.54 14.92 9.43
CA LYS A 7 -2.79 14.19 10.67
C LYS A 7 -1.86 12.99 10.79
N TYR A 8 -1.77 12.16 9.73
CA TYR A 8 -0.91 10.98 9.71
C TYR A 8 0.56 11.35 9.96
N ASN A 9 1.08 12.39 9.28
CA ASN A 9 2.44 12.89 9.49
C ASN A 9 2.68 13.50 10.86
N LYS A 10 1.64 14.08 11.50
CA LYS A 10 1.73 14.61 12.86
C LYS A 10 1.78 13.50 13.89
N GLU A 11 0.88 12.52 13.78
CA GLU A 11 0.77 11.42 14.72
C GLU A 11 1.98 10.47 14.64
N LYS A 12 2.55 10.27 13.44
CA LYS A 12 3.68 9.35 13.18
C LYS A 12 3.48 7.98 13.83
N ALA A 13 2.22 7.55 13.86
CA ALA A 13 1.83 6.34 14.55
C ALA A 13 2.21 5.11 13.76
N ASN A 14 2.75 4.12 14.45
CA ASN A 14 2.98 2.79 13.94
C ASN A 14 1.88 1.86 14.42
N PHE A 15 1.44 1.00 13.53
CA PHE A 15 0.48 -0.07 13.77
C PHE A 15 1.13 -1.38 13.29
N PHE A 16 2.01 -1.92 14.13
CA PHE A 16 2.91 -3.01 13.74
C PHE A 16 2.16 -4.30 13.41
N VAL A 17 1.11 -4.60 14.18
CA VAL A 17 0.30 -5.81 13.96
C VAL A 17 -0.52 -5.68 12.67
N LEU A 18 -0.94 -4.46 12.32
CA LEU A 18 -1.58 -4.18 11.03
C LEU A 18 -0.59 -4.08 9.86
N GLY A 19 0.72 -4.24 10.09
CA GLY A 19 1.74 -4.07 9.05
C GLY A 19 1.84 -2.64 8.52
N LEU A 20 1.47 -1.62 9.29
CA LEU A 20 1.54 -0.23 8.89
C LEU A 20 2.56 0.52 9.75
N ARG A 21 3.73 0.78 9.18
CA ARG A 21 4.80 1.58 9.79
C ARG A 21 4.87 2.95 9.15
N TYR A 22 4.95 3.98 9.97
CA TYR A 22 5.15 5.34 9.49
C TYR A 22 6.57 5.50 8.93
N GLU A 23 6.65 6.00 7.70
CA GLU A 23 7.91 6.41 7.09
C GLU A 23 8.00 7.92 6.99
N LYS A 24 9.14 8.48 7.40
CA LYS A 24 9.35 9.91 7.26
C LYS A 24 9.58 10.25 5.79
N PRO A 25 8.74 11.08 5.16
CA PRO A 25 8.98 11.51 3.78
C PRO A 25 10.42 12.04 3.60
N ASN A 26 11.05 11.71 2.49
CA ASN A 26 12.45 12.03 2.12
C ASN A 26 13.55 11.34 2.97
N LYS A 27 13.20 10.46 3.92
CA LYS A 27 14.15 9.64 4.67
C LYS A 27 13.86 8.15 4.59
N ALA A 28 12.73 7.78 4.01
CA ALA A 28 12.37 6.39 3.77
C ALA A 28 13.39 5.72 2.83
N GLU A 29 13.67 4.47 3.10
CA GLU A 29 14.47 3.64 2.22
C GLU A 29 13.76 3.51 0.86
N LYS A 30 14.55 3.57 -0.20
CA LYS A 30 14.07 3.37 -1.57
C LYS A 30 14.77 2.17 -2.16
N TYR A 31 14.01 1.38 -2.89
CA TYR A 31 14.48 0.21 -3.60
C TYR A 31 14.63 0.54 -5.08
N PHE A 32 15.35 -0.31 -5.81
CA PHE A 32 15.59 -0.15 -7.24
C PHE A 32 14.28 0.10 -8.04
N CYS A 33 13.18 -0.52 -7.60
CA CYS A 33 11.85 -0.41 -8.21
C CYS A 33 10.97 0.72 -7.64
N THR A 34 11.48 1.54 -6.72
CA THR A 34 10.73 2.71 -6.23
C THR A 34 10.65 3.77 -7.33
N PRO A 35 9.45 4.25 -7.72
CA PRO A 35 9.29 5.25 -8.77
C PRO A 35 10.08 6.53 -8.51
N VAL A 36 10.55 7.16 -9.59
CA VAL A 36 11.14 8.49 -9.52
C VAL A 36 10.11 9.49 -8.99
N GLY A 37 10.49 10.35 -8.07
CA GLY A 37 9.58 11.32 -7.45
C GLY A 37 8.63 10.73 -6.40
N ALA A 38 8.72 9.44 -6.11
CA ALA A 38 7.88 8.82 -5.08
C ALA A 38 8.12 9.43 -3.69
N LYS A 39 7.02 9.73 -3.01
CA LYS A 39 6.98 10.19 -1.61
C LYS A 39 6.50 9.03 -0.74
N VAL A 40 7.45 8.20 -0.30
CA VAL A 40 7.17 7.08 0.58
C VAL A 40 6.70 7.62 1.94
N PHE A 41 5.56 7.13 2.44
CA PHE A 41 4.96 7.57 3.70
C PHE A 41 4.71 6.43 4.69
N ALA A 42 4.69 5.19 4.21
CA ALA A 42 4.50 4.00 5.04
C ALA A 42 5.23 2.80 4.47
N SER A 43 5.50 1.80 5.32
CA SER A 43 6.02 0.48 4.93
C SER A 43 5.31 -0.64 5.68
N MET A 44 5.32 -1.84 5.12
CA MET A 44 4.83 -3.04 5.81
C MET A 44 5.84 -3.51 6.87
N GLY A 45 7.12 -3.18 6.68
CA GLY A 45 8.22 -3.60 7.55
C GLY A 45 8.74 -5.00 7.27
N MET A 46 8.32 -5.64 6.19
CA MET A 46 8.81 -6.92 5.68
C MET A 46 8.93 -6.87 4.15
N GLY A 47 9.85 -7.63 3.56
CA GLY A 47 10.02 -7.77 2.11
C GLY A 47 10.26 -6.47 1.34
N GLY A 48 10.65 -5.38 2.02
CA GLY A 48 10.81 -4.06 1.38
C GLY A 48 9.50 -3.41 0.91
N VAL A 49 8.34 -4.01 1.18
CA VAL A 49 7.04 -3.49 0.76
C VAL A 49 6.78 -2.13 1.40
N HIS A 50 6.51 -1.13 0.57
CA HIS A 50 6.25 0.22 1.03
C HIS A 50 5.18 0.92 0.19
N TYR A 51 4.61 1.98 0.76
CA TYR A 51 3.50 2.72 0.19
C TYR A 51 3.91 4.16 -0.10
N CYS A 52 3.59 4.63 -1.28
CA CYS A 52 3.98 5.96 -1.73
C CYS A 52 2.89 6.64 -2.56
N THR A 53 3.02 7.96 -2.72
CA THR A 53 2.39 8.72 -3.79
C THR A 53 3.45 9.09 -4.82
N VAL A 54 3.06 9.22 -6.09
CA VAL A 54 3.90 9.70 -7.19
C VAL A 54 3.27 10.97 -7.74
N GLU A 55 4.06 12.03 -7.87
CA GLU A 55 3.53 13.38 -8.14
C GLU A 55 2.67 13.45 -9.41
N SER A 56 3.08 12.75 -10.47
CA SER A 56 2.35 12.66 -11.74
C SER A 56 0.98 11.98 -11.66
N PHE A 57 0.69 11.26 -10.57
CA PHE A 57 -0.56 10.53 -10.34
C PHE A 57 -1.40 11.13 -9.20
N GLY A 58 -1.07 12.35 -8.76
CA GLY A 58 -1.86 13.07 -7.77
C GLY A 58 -1.84 12.44 -6.38
N GLU A 59 -3.01 12.04 -5.86
CA GLU A 59 -3.17 11.47 -4.50
C GLU A 59 -3.20 9.93 -4.51
N THR A 60 -3.11 9.29 -5.69
CA THR A 60 -3.11 7.83 -5.82
C THR A 60 -2.00 7.20 -4.98
N ILE A 61 -2.38 6.19 -4.21
CA ILE A 61 -1.45 5.41 -3.39
C ILE A 61 -1.00 4.19 -4.19
N PHE A 62 0.30 3.99 -4.20
CA PHE A 62 0.93 2.82 -4.80
C PHE A 62 1.56 1.93 -3.74
N ALA A 63 1.41 0.62 -3.89
CA ALA A 63 2.26 -0.36 -3.25
C ALA A 63 3.47 -0.61 -4.13
N VAL A 64 4.66 -0.61 -3.53
CA VAL A 64 5.91 -1.04 -4.17
C VAL A 64 6.33 -2.34 -3.51
N VAL A 65 6.49 -3.39 -4.31
CA VAL A 65 6.73 -4.77 -3.86
C VAL A 65 8.03 -5.29 -4.51
N PRO A 66 9.20 -5.06 -3.88
CA PRO A 66 10.50 -5.35 -4.50
C PRO A 66 10.74 -6.82 -4.85
N ASP A 67 10.12 -7.75 -4.11
CA ASP A 67 10.29 -9.19 -4.30
C ASP A 67 9.21 -9.81 -5.20
N SER A 68 8.35 -9.01 -5.85
CA SER A 68 7.31 -9.53 -6.74
C SER A 68 7.89 -9.99 -8.08
N ALA A 69 7.37 -11.12 -8.60
CA ALA A 69 7.72 -11.65 -9.92
C ALA A 69 6.88 -11.03 -11.07
N ASP A 70 5.69 -10.51 -10.75
CA ASP A 70 4.69 -10.07 -11.73
C ASP A 70 4.54 -8.54 -11.81
N GLY A 71 5.62 -7.83 -11.53
CA GLY A 71 5.65 -6.36 -11.48
C GLY A 71 5.94 -5.85 -10.07
N TYR A 72 6.31 -4.57 -9.97
CA TYR A 72 6.84 -4.02 -8.71
C TYR A 72 5.97 -2.90 -8.14
N VAL A 73 5.14 -2.26 -8.94
CA VAL A 73 4.39 -1.06 -8.54
C VAL A 73 2.93 -1.20 -8.93
N PHE A 74 2.06 -1.14 -7.94
CA PHE A 74 0.63 -1.37 -8.09
C PHE A 74 -0.15 -0.19 -7.51
N PRO A 75 -1.04 0.48 -8.26
CA PRO A 75 -1.99 1.42 -7.69
C PRO A 75 -3.00 0.67 -6.82
N ILE A 76 -3.19 1.08 -5.57
CA ILE A 76 -4.01 0.33 -4.59
C ILE A 76 -5.14 1.16 -3.98
N ALA A 77 -5.05 2.49 -4.02
CA ALA A 77 -6.10 3.37 -3.53
C ALA A 77 -6.05 4.72 -4.24
N HIS A 78 -7.20 5.36 -4.44
CA HIS A 78 -7.25 6.69 -5.04
C HIS A 78 -6.65 7.77 -4.13
N ASP A 79 -6.72 7.56 -2.83
CA ASP A 79 -6.17 8.47 -1.83
C ASP A 79 -5.91 7.77 -0.48
N LEU A 80 -5.39 8.53 0.49
CA LEU A 80 -5.08 8.03 1.82
C LEU A 80 -6.32 7.57 2.61
N ALA A 81 -7.50 8.15 2.35
CA ALA A 81 -8.72 7.76 3.06
C ALA A 81 -9.20 6.38 2.58
N GLU A 82 -9.16 6.12 1.28
CA GLU A 82 -9.47 4.81 0.72
C GLU A 82 -8.43 3.77 1.14
N PHE A 83 -7.13 4.11 1.11
CA PHE A 83 -6.07 3.24 1.62
C PHE A 83 -6.33 2.81 3.07
N PHE A 84 -6.70 3.74 3.94
CA PHE A 84 -7.03 3.43 5.32
C PHE A 84 -8.32 2.61 5.46
N SER A 85 -9.31 2.83 4.59
CA SER A 85 -10.53 2.03 4.55
C SER A 85 -10.27 0.58 4.14
N LEU A 86 -9.34 0.37 3.20
CA LEU A 86 -8.88 -0.97 2.80
C LEU A 86 -8.14 -1.67 3.95
N ILE A 87 -7.23 -0.97 4.65
CA ILE A 87 -6.57 -1.51 5.85
C ILE A 87 -7.58 -1.91 6.93
N ALA A 88 -8.62 -1.10 7.11
CA ALA A 88 -9.65 -1.40 8.11
C ALA A 88 -10.47 -2.65 7.76
N GLU A 89 -10.78 -2.89 6.49
CA GLU A 89 -11.50 -4.06 6.03
C GLU A 89 -10.65 -5.32 6.05
N LEU A 90 -9.38 -5.20 5.63
CA LEU A 90 -8.44 -6.32 5.57
C LEU A 90 -7.78 -6.62 6.93
N GLU A 91 -8.07 -5.82 7.95
CA GLU A 91 -7.43 -5.87 9.27
C GLU A 91 -5.89 -5.82 9.20
N GLY A 92 -5.38 -5.09 8.20
CA GLY A 92 -3.95 -4.88 7.99
C GLY A 92 -3.56 -4.69 6.54
N THR A 93 -2.25 -4.58 6.31
CA THR A 93 -1.68 -4.40 4.97
C THR A 93 -1.20 -5.71 4.33
N GLN A 94 -1.16 -6.81 5.08
CA GLN A 94 -0.52 -8.07 4.69
C GLN A 94 -1.12 -8.74 3.44
N LEU A 95 -2.37 -8.42 3.11
CA LEU A 95 -3.04 -8.93 1.91
C LEU A 95 -3.27 -7.86 0.85
N LEU A 96 -2.97 -6.60 1.15
CA LEU A 96 -3.31 -5.48 0.27
C LEU A 96 -2.51 -5.50 -1.04
N ASP A 97 -1.21 -5.80 -0.95
CA ASP A 97 -0.31 -5.95 -2.09
C ASP A 97 -0.53 -7.26 -2.87
N GLN A 98 -1.31 -8.19 -2.30
CA GLN A 98 -1.63 -9.46 -2.96
C GLN A 98 -2.85 -9.36 -3.89
N ILE A 99 -3.71 -8.36 -3.72
CA ILE A 99 -4.90 -8.20 -4.55
C ILE A 99 -4.55 -8.13 -6.05
N PRO A 100 -3.56 -7.32 -6.50
CA PRO A 100 -3.19 -7.27 -7.90
C PRO A 100 -2.56 -8.57 -8.44
N LEU A 101 -2.05 -9.41 -7.55
CA LEU A 101 -1.24 -10.58 -7.91
C LEU A 101 -2.06 -11.88 -7.98
N PHE A 102 -3.20 -11.95 -7.29
CA PHE A 102 -3.96 -13.19 -7.18
C PHE A 102 -5.38 -13.09 -7.75
N PRO A 103 -5.89 -14.17 -8.35
CA PRO A 103 -7.30 -14.27 -8.69
C PRO A 103 -8.21 -14.08 -7.46
N LYS A 104 -9.40 -13.52 -7.68
CA LYS A 104 -10.36 -13.18 -6.62
C LYS A 104 -10.63 -14.32 -5.63
N ASN A 105 -10.87 -15.53 -6.13
CA ASN A 105 -11.16 -16.69 -5.29
C ASN A 105 -9.98 -17.09 -4.39
N ILE A 106 -8.75 -16.91 -4.86
CA ILE A 106 -7.54 -17.18 -4.05
C ILE A 106 -7.41 -16.12 -2.96
N PHE A 107 -7.57 -14.84 -3.33
CA PHE A 107 -7.56 -13.74 -2.38
C PHE A 107 -8.65 -13.87 -1.30
N GLU A 108 -9.90 -14.17 -1.68
CA GLU A 108 -11.02 -14.32 -0.73
C GLU A 108 -10.77 -15.46 0.27
N ASN A 109 -10.17 -16.58 -0.17
CA ASN A 109 -9.78 -17.66 0.74
C ASN A 109 -8.69 -17.21 1.71
N ALA A 110 -7.65 -16.53 1.21
CA ALA A 110 -6.57 -15.99 2.04
C ALA A 110 -7.11 -14.96 3.05
N LEU A 111 -8.03 -14.09 2.63
CA LEU A 111 -8.68 -13.12 3.50
C LEU A 111 -9.49 -13.80 4.61
N LYS A 112 -10.29 -14.81 4.26
CA LYS A 112 -11.06 -15.58 5.23
C LYS A 112 -10.17 -16.20 6.30
N ASP A 113 -9.07 -16.81 5.88
CA ASP A 113 -8.11 -17.41 6.80
C ASP A 113 -7.43 -16.32 7.66
N HIS A 114 -7.01 -15.22 7.06
CA HIS A 114 -6.39 -14.10 7.76
C HIS A 114 -7.30 -13.53 8.86
N LEU A 115 -8.58 -13.32 8.56
CA LEU A 115 -9.55 -12.80 9.52
C LEU A 115 -9.89 -13.82 10.63
N ALA A 116 -9.88 -15.12 10.31
CA ALA A 116 -10.13 -16.18 11.29
C ALA A 116 -9.04 -16.26 12.38
N TYR A 117 -7.82 -15.83 12.06
CA TYR A 117 -6.69 -15.81 13.01
C TYR A 117 -6.46 -14.45 13.69
N ALA A 118 -7.44 -13.54 13.60
CA ALA A 118 -7.35 -12.24 14.28
C ALA A 118 -7.40 -12.40 15.80
N ASP A 119 -6.28 -12.10 16.43
CA ASP A 119 -6.16 -12.12 17.89
C ASP A 119 -6.61 -10.80 18.55
N GLU A 120 -6.60 -10.75 19.87
CA GLU A 120 -7.03 -9.57 20.61
C GLU A 120 -6.09 -8.38 20.43
N GLU A 121 -4.81 -8.60 20.15
CA GLU A 121 -3.84 -7.54 19.88
C GLU A 121 -4.17 -6.84 18.55
N ARG A 122 -4.44 -7.61 17.49
CA ARG A 122 -4.85 -7.06 16.19
C ARG A 122 -6.17 -6.28 16.31
N LYS A 123 -7.17 -6.82 16.99
CA LYS A 123 -8.45 -6.14 17.22
C LYS A 123 -8.27 -4.81 17.96
N ALA A 124 -7.44 -4.80 18.99
CA ALA A 124 -7.15 -3.59 19.75
C ALA A 124 -6.41 -2.54 18.92
N GLU A 125 -5.42 -2.96 18.13
CA GLU A 125 -4.68 -2.06 17.26
C GLU A 125 -5.57 -1.51 16.14
N LEU A 126 -6.43 -2.34 15.54
CA LEU A 126 -7.43 -1.94 14.55
C LEU A 126 -8.42 -0.91 15.12
N ALA A 127 -8.93 -1.16 16.31
CA ALA A 127 -9.83 -0.21 16.98
C ALA A 127 -9.15 1.14 17.27
N LYS A 128 -7.88 1.13 17.65
CA LYS A 128 -7.07 2.34 17.83
C LYS A 128 -6.87 3.07 16.51
N PHE A 129 -6.53 2.34 15.44
CA PHE A 129 -6.31 2.89 14.11
C PHE A 129 -7.58 3.57 13.56
N THR A 130 -8.69 2.83 13.55
CA THR A 130 -9.98 3.31 13.02
C THR A 130 -10.50 4.52 13.80
N LYS A 131 -10.39 4.52 15.14
CA LYS A 131 -10.73 5.66 15.99
C LYS A 131 -9.82 6.85 15.73
N MET A 132 -8.50 6.63 15.62
CA MET A 132 -7.53 7.71 15.43
C MET A 132 -7.78 8.45 14.13
N PHE A 133 -8.06 7.76 13.03
CA PHE A 133 -8.19 8.36 11.71
C PHE A 133 -9.64 8.58 11.27
N GLY A 134 -10.62 8.10 12.02
CA GLY A 134 -12.03 8.23 11.67
C GLY A 134 -12.41 7.37 10.44
N VAL A 135 -11.84 6.17 10.36
CA VAL A 135 -11.92 5.30 9.19
C VAL A 135 -13.18 4.44 9.25
N VAL A 136 -13.81 4.25 8.11
CA VAL A 136 -14.86 3.26 7.89
C VAL A 136 -14.31 2.20 6.93
N ALA A 137 -14.50 0.92 7.26
CA ALA A 137 -14.04 -0.20 6.45
C ALA A 137 -14.64 -0.19 5.03
N ALA A 138 -13.84 -0.57 4.05
CA ALA A 138 -14.28 -0.73 2.66
C ALA A 138 -15.20 -1.96 2.54
N LYS A 139 -16.18 -1.94 1.60
CA LYS A 139 -17.09 -3.07 1.44
C LYS A 139 -16.60 -4.14 0.47
N THR A 140 -15.81 -3.74 -0.50
CA THR A 140 -15.37 -4.59 -1.62
C THR A 140 -13.90 -4.33 -1.94
N PRO A 141 -12.96 -4.74 -1.05
CA PRO A 141 -11.56 -4.35 -1.20
C PRO A 141 -10.93 -4.88 -2.49
N TYR A 142 -11.29 -6.10 -2.92
CA TYR A 142 -10.76 -6.68 -4.15
C TYR A 142 -11.17 -5.85 -5.38
N GLU A 143 -12.45 -5.60 -5.54
CA GLU A 143 -12.99 -4.81 -6.66
C GLU A 143 -12.42 -3.40 -6.66
N THR A 144 -12.38 -2.75 -5.50
CA THR A 144 -11.84 -1.39 -5.37
C THR A 144 -10.41 -1.29 -5.92
N VAL A 145 -9.54 -2.22 -5.55
CA VAL A 145 -8.16 -2.22 -6.04
C VAL A 145 -8.09 -2.61 -7.52
N MET A 146 -8.84 -3.63 -7.96
CA MET A 146 -8.80 -4.09 -9.35
C MET A 146 -9.38 -3.07 -10.33
N ASP A 147 -10.42 -2.34 -9.94
CA ASP A 147 -10.97 -1.25 -10.75
C ASP A 147 -9.91 -0.16 -10.94
N LEU A 148 -9.20 0.20 -9.88
CA LEU A 148 -8.12 1.17 -9.94
C LEU A 148 -6.94 0.68 -10.80
N GLN A 149 -6.61 -0.63 -10.79
CA GLN A 149 -5.58 -1.20 -11.68
C GLN A 149 -5.95 -0.97 -13.16
N ASN A 150 -7.23 -1.01 -13.51
CA ASN A 150 -7.70 -0.77 -14.87
C ASN A 150 -7.78 0.72 -15.23
N GLU A 151 -7.92 1.60 -14.25
CA GLU A 151 -8.04 3.06 -14.44
C GLU A 151 -6.67 3.72 -14.62
N ILE A 152 -5.68 3.29 -13.86
CA ILE A 152 -4.36 3.94 -13.82
C ILE A 152 -3.40 3.32 -14.85
N ASP A 153 -2.94 4.15 -15.77
CA ASP A 153 -1.90 3.77 -16.73
C ASP A 153 -0.51 3.80 -16.10
N ILE A 154 -0.10 2.65 -15.55
CA ILE A 154 1.21 2.48 -14.88
C ILE A 154 2.40 2.59 -15.84
N SER A 155 2.21 2.52 -17.16
CA SER A 155 3.31 2.69 -18.13
C SER A 155 3.94 4.09 -18.07
N LYS A 156 3.23 5.06 -17.48
CA LYS A 156 3.71 6.43 -17.24
C LYS A 156 4.58 6.58 -15.99
N ILE A 157 4.80 5.50 -15.25
CA ILE A 157 5.71 5.52 -14.09
C ILE A 157 7.15 5.58 -14.59
N GLU A 158 7.89 6.55 -14.11
CA GLU A 158 9.31 6.66 -14.39
C GLU A 158 10.14 5.94 -13.34
N PHE A 159 11.13 5.18 -13.79
CA PHE A 159 12.07 4.48 -12.93
C PHE A 159 13.49 5.06 -13.07
N SER A 160 14.29 4.86 -12.01
CA SER A 160 15.70 5.25 -12.01
C SER A 160 16.53 4.36 -12.94
N LYS A 161 17.77 4.78 -13.24
CA LYS A 161 18.71 3.96 -14.00
C LYS A 161 18.96 2.60 -13.33
N GLU A 162 19.01 2.57 -11.99
CA GLU A 162 19.20 1.36 -11.22
C GLU A 162 18.13 0.28 -11.53
N TYR A 163 16.88 0.68 -11.74
CA TYR A 163 15.80 -0.23 -12.14
C TYR A 163 16.14 -1.00 -13.42
N TYR A 164 16.59 -0.27 -14.43
CA TYR A 164 16.94 -0.87 -15.72
C TYR A 164 18.22 -1.72 -15.64
N ASP A 165 19.20 -1.26 -14.86
CA ASP A 165 20.46 -1.98 -14.64
C ASP A 165 20.21 -3.32 -13.91
N VAL A 166 19.35 -3.33 -12.86
CA VAL A 166 19.02 -4.54 -12.09
C VAL A 166 18.25 -5.55 -12.93
N LEU A 167 17.35 -5.09 -13.81
CA LEU A 167 16.55 -5.98 -14.68
C LEU A 167 17.29 -6.40 -15.94
N GLY A 168 18.43 -5.78 -16.26
CA GLY A 168 19.16 -6.06 -17.50
C GLY A 168 18.40 -5.63 -18.75
N ILE A 169 17.58 -4.58 -18.68
CA ILE A 169 16.81 -4.03 -19.80
C ILE A 169 17.29 -2.62 -20.14
N GLU A 170 17.16 -2.23 -21.41
CA GLU A 170 17.48 -0.85 -21.82
C GLU A 170 16.33 0.09 -21.48
N LYS A 171 16.69 1.33 -21.16
CA LYS A 171 15.70 2.41 -21.02
C LYS A 171 15.43 2.97 -22.41
N ASP A 172 14.21 2.84 -22.89
CA ASP A 172 13.77 3.47 -24.16
C ASP A 172 13.83 5.00 -24.10
#